data_2c04e14c50b702dc3b1b428b0a904544
#
_entry.id   2c04e14c50b702dc3b1b428b0a904544
#
_cell.length_a   1.000
_cell.length_b   1.000
_cell.length_c   1.000
_cell.angle_alpha   90.00
_cell.angle_beta   90.00
_cell.angle_gamma   90.00
#
_symmetry.space_group_name_H-M   'P 1'
#
loop_
_entity.id
_entity.type
_entity.pdbx_description
1 polymer ?
#
loop_
_entity_poly.entity_id
_entity_poly.type
_entity_poly.pdbx_seq_one_letter_code
_entity_poly.pdbx_strand_id
1 'polypeptide(L)'
;MAPRPTPADKFSFGLWTVGWQARDPFGEATRPELDPVEAVNRLAELGAYGITFHDDDLVPFGVDATTRDQHIARFRKALDETGLVVPMVTTNLFNHPVFKDGGFTSNDRDVRRYALRKVLRNVDLAAELGASTFVMWGGREGSEYDVAKDVRAALDRYREAVDLLTQYVIDRGYNLRFALEPKPNEPRGDILLPTVGHALAFISQLEHPELVGLNPEVGHEQMAGLNYAHGIAQALWQGKLFHLDLNGQRGVKYDQDLVFGHGDLMNAFALVDLLENGGPNGGPAYDGPRHFDYKPSRTEDMDGVWASAAANMATYLLLKERAAAFRADPEVIEALAASKVGELRAPTLNSGEGYEELLADRSSFEEFDVDAVAARGFGFVRLNQLAVEHLLGAR
;
A
#
# COMPACT_ATOMS: atom_id res chain seq x y z
N MET A 1 6.91 -22.53 16.91
CA MET A 1 6.52 -22.72 15.50
C MET A 1 6.14 -21.36 14.98
N ALA A 2 6.43 -21.03 13.72
CA ALA A 2 5.91 -19.79 13.13
C ALA A 2 4.38 -19.78 13.20
N PRO A 3 3.75 -18.63 13.51
CA PRO A 3 2.30 -18.51 13.53
C PRO A 3 1.73 -18.82 12.14
N ARG A 4 0.57 -19.48 12.11
CA ARG A 4 -0.12 -19.78 10.85
C ARG A 4 -1.19 -18.74 10.59
N PRO A 5 -1.28 -18.22 9.36
CA PRO A 5 -2.31 -17.26 8.98
C PRO A 5 -3.70 -17.91 8.98
N THR A 6 -4.69 -17.08 9.17
CA THR A 6 -6.11 -17.40 9.04
C THR A 6 -6.79 -16.41 8.10
N PRO A 7 -7.95 -16.69 7.52
CA PRO A 7 -8.68 -15.73 6.71
C PRO A 7 -8.99 -14.40 7.42
N ALA A 8 -9.04 -14.40 8.77
CA ALA A 8 -9.25 -13.19 9.57
C ALA A 8 -8.08 -12.20 9.51
N ASP A 9 -6.88 -12.66 9.17
CA ASP A 9 -5.69 -11.82 9.00
C ASP A 9 -5.72 -11.04 7.68
N LYS A 10 -6.62 -11.39 6.76
CA LYS A 10 -6.88 -10.75 5.47
C LYS A 10 -5.63 -10.58 4.59
N PHE A 11 -4.74 -11.59 4.59
CA PHE A 11 -3.55 -11.59 3.74
C PHE A 11 -3.91 -11.89 2.28
N SER A 12 -3.41 -11.08 1.36
CA SER A 12 -3.61 -11.27 -0.08
C SER A 12 -2.30 -11.09 -0.87
N PHE A 13 -2.28 -11.66 -2.07
CA PHE A 13 -1.12 -11.68 -2.95
C PHE A 13 -1.53 -11.39 -4.38
N GLY A 14 -0.67 -10.66 -5.12
CA GLY A 14 -0.83 -10.47 -6.54
C GLY A 14 -0.44 -11.71 -7.35
N LEU A 15 -1.14 -12.01 -8.44
CA LEU A 15 -0.68 -13.00 -9.43
C LEU A 15 0.72 -12.63 -9.96
N TRP A 16 0.99 -11.35 -10.13
CA TRP A 16 2.30 -10.83 -10.58
C TRP A 16 3.42 -11.05 -9.56
N THR A 17 3.11 -11.28 -8.27
CA THR A 17 4.10 -11.54 -7.23
C THR A 17 4.53 -13.01 -7.23
N VAL A 18 3.60 -13.92 -6.95
CA VAL A 18 3.90 -15.36 -6.93
C VAL A 18 4.15 -15.94 -8.33
N GLY A 19 3.59 -15.33 -9.37
CA GLY A 19 3.79 -15.68 -10.77
C GLY A 19 4.97 -14.99 -11.45
N TRP A 20 5.72 -14.15 -10.74
CA TRP A 20 6.88 -13.50 -11.34
C TRP A 20 7.95 -14.51 -11.76
N GLN A 21 8.21 -14.55 -13.06
CA GLN A 21 9.16 -15.49 -13.66
C GLN A 21 10.62 -15.14 -13.37
N ALA A 22 10.89 -14.09 -12.58
CA ALA A 22 12.23 -13.59 -12.27
C ALA A 22 13.03 -13.09 -13.48
N ARG A 23 12.35 -12.58 -14.49
CA ARG A 23 12.96 -11.79 -15.56
C ARG A 23 13.29 -10.41 -15.04
N ASP A 24 14.47 -9.91 -15.32
CA ASP A 24 14.89 -8.54 -15.04
C ASP A 24 15.45 -7.86 -16.30
N PRO A 25 15.79 -6.55 -16.28
CA PRO A 25 16.33 -5.88 -17.46
C PRO A 25 17.64 -6.47 -18.02
N PHE A 26 18.32 -7.32 -17.25
CA PHE A 26 19.64 -7.86 -17.56
C PHE A 26 19.64 -9.38 -17.78
N GLY A 27 18.52 -10.06 -17.54
CA GLY A 27 18.48 -11.51 -17.62
C GLY A 27 17.12 -12.12 -17.96
N GLU A 28 17.18 -13.31 -18.56
CA GLU A 28 16.00 -14.11 -18.89
C GLU A 28 15.30 -14.63 -17.63
N ALA A 29 14.07 -15.12 -17.81
CA ALA A 29 13.30 -15.78 -16.77
C ALA A 29 14.05 -16.99 -16.19
N THR A 30 14.00 -17.17 -14.87
CA THR A 30 14.56 -18.34 -14.17
C THR A 30 13.48 -19.32 -13.70
N ARG A 31 12.21 -18.94 -13.80
CA ARG A 31 11.06 -19.75 -13.44
C ARG A 31 10.05 -19.83 -14.59
N PRO A 32 9.29 -20.93 -14.67
CA PRO A 32 8.20 -21.06 -15.64
C PRO A 32 7.08 -20.08 -15.36
N GLU A 33 6.19 -19.90 -16.32
CA GLU A 33 4.91 -19.24 -16.13
C GLU A 33 4.04 -20.06 -15.16
N LEU A 34 3.36 -19.37 -14.25
CA LEU A 34 2.47 -19.98 -13.27
C LEU A 34 1.01 -19.85 -13.73
N ASP A 35 0.28 -20.96 -13.76
CA ASP A 35 -1.16 -20.93 -14.05
C ASP A 35 -1.92 -20.23 -12.90
N PRO A 36 -2.81 -19.24 -13.19
CA PRO A 36 -3.57 -18.55 -12.16
C PRO A 36 -4.40 -19.47 -11.24
N VAL A 37 -4.89 -20.60 -11.74
CA VAL A 37 -5.63 -21.58 -10.92
C VAL A 37 -4.69 -22.30 -9.94
N GLU A 38 -3.47 -22.62 -10.38
CA GLU A 38 -2.46 -23.19 -9.47
C GLU A 38 -2.09 -22.20 -8.37
N ALA A 39 -1.93 -20.91 -8.72
CA ALA A 39 -1.67 -19.84 -7.75
C ALA A 39 -2.77 -19.76 -6.69
N VAL A 40 -4.05 -19.78 -7.09
CA VAL A 40 -5.21 -19.80 -6.18
C VAL A 40 -5.11 -20.98 -5.22
N ASN A 41 -4.90 -22.20 -5.73
CA ASN A 41 -4.84 -23.40 -4.90
C ASN A 41 -3.68 -23.35 -3.89
N ARG A 42 -2.49 -22.96 -4.34
CA ARG A 42 -1.30 -22.88 -3.48
C ARG A 42 -1.43 -21.81 -2.39
N LEU A 43 -1.98 -20.63 -2.71
CA LEU A 43 -2.22 -19.58 -1.73
C LEU A 43 -3.27 -19.98 -0.70
N ALA A 44 -4.33 -20.72 -1.11
CA ALA A 44 -5.31 -21.27 -0.20
C ALA A 44 -4.69 -22.28 0.77
N GLU A 45 -3.82 -23.20 0.29
CA GLU A 45 -3.07 -24.14 1.13
C GLU A 45 -2.19 -23.43 2.16
N LEU A 46 -1.64 -22.28 1.83
CA LEU A 46 -0.83 -21.44 2.74
C LEU A 46 -1.68 -20.67 3.75
N GLY A 47 -3.01 -20.61 3.59
CA GLY A 47 -3.93 -19.89 4.46
C GLY A 47 -4.10 -18.41 4.12
N ALA A 48 -3.82 -18.01 2.89
CA ALA A 48 -4.14 -16.67 2.41
C ALA A 48 -5.66 -16.43 2.41
N TYR A 49 -6.05 -15.16 2.52
CA TYR A 49 -7.43 -14.71 2.42
C TYR A 49 -7.85 -14.43 0.99
N GLY A 50 -6.95 -13.85 0.18
CA GLY A 50 -7.30 -13.38 -1.15
C GLY A 50 -6.16 -13.39 -2.16
N ILE A 51 -6.55 -13.23 -3.40
CA ILE A 51 -5.67 -13.08 -4.56
C ILE A 51 -6.07 -11.85 -5.36
N THR A 52 -5.11 -11.17 -5.93
CA THR A 52 -5.29 -9.95 -6.73
C THR A 52 -4.59 -10.12 -8.07
N PHE A 53 -4.92 -9.30 -9.05
CA PHE A 53 -4.33 -9.45 -10.39
C PHE A 53 -4.40 -8.14 -11.19
N HIS A 54 -3.46 -7.99 -12.13
CA HIS A 54 -3.68 -7.16 -13.32
C HIS A 54 -4.52 -7.94 -14.32
N ASP A 55 -5.31 -7.24 -15.10
CA ASP A 55 -6.11 -7.91 -16.14
C ASP A 55 -5.30 -8.86 -17.03
N ASP A 56 -4.05 -8.48 -17.37
CA ASP A 56 -3.18 -9.28 -18.24
C ASP A 56 -2.53 -10.48 -17.52
N ASP A 57 -2.50 -10.51 -16.18
CA ASP A 57 -2.05 -11.68 -15.40
C ASP A 57 -3.06 -12.83 -15.47
N LEU A 58 -4.35 -12.48 -15.56
CA LEU A 58 -5.45 -13.43 -15.62
C LEU A 58 -5.83 -13.79 -17.04
N VAL A 59 -5.88 -12.79 -17.93
CA VAL A 59 -6.29 -12.94 -19.33
C VAL A 59 -5.21 -12.37 -20.25
N PRO A 60 -4.49 -13.19 -21.00
CA PRO A 60 -3.41 -12.72 -21.86
C PRO A 60 -3.86 -11.59 -22.80
N PHE A 61 -2.99 -10.61 -22.99
CA PHE A 61 -3.27 -9.44 -23.81
C PHE A 61 -3.61 -9.81 -25.25
N GLY A 62 -4.73 -9.28 -25.78
CA GLY A 62 -5.10 -9.43 -27.17
C GLY A 62 -5.88 -10.70 -27.55
N VAL A 63 -6.23 -11.55 -26.56
CA VAL A 63 -7.09 -12.71 -26.84
C VAL A 63 -8.53 -12.31 -27.20
N ASP A 64 -9.23 -13.19 -27.91
CA ASP A 64 -10.64 -12.99 -28.24
C ASP A 64 -11.56 -13.15 -27.02
N ALA A 65 -12.83 -12.75 -27.18
CA ALA A 65 -13.81 -12.76 -26.08
C ALA A 65 -14.06 -14.17 -25.53
N THR A 66 -14.11 -15.19 -26.38
CA THR A 66 -14.37 -16.58 -25.97
C THR A 66 -13.23 -17.10 -25.10
N THR A 67 -11.99 -16.88 -25.52
CA THR A 67 -10.78 -17.25 -24.76
C THR A 67 -10.75 -16.51 -23.42
N ARG A 68 -11.04 -15.19 -23.42
CA ARG A 68 -11.15 -14.39 -22.19
C ARG A 68 -12.15 -15.00 -21.20
N ASP A 69 -13.35 -15.33 -21.67
CA ASP A 69 -14.42 -15.85 -20.82
C ASP A 69 -14.06 -17.23 -20.24
N GLN A 70 -13.31 -18.05 -20.99
CA GLN A 70 -12.77 -19.32 -20.48
C GLN A 70 -11.77 -19.12 -19.36
N HIS A 71 -10.82 -18.18 -19.47
CA HIS A 71 -9.87 -17.87 -18.39
C HIS A 71 -10.60 -17.42 -17.13
N ILE A 72 -11.55 -16.49 -17.27
CA ILE A 72 -12.34 -15.97 -16.14
C ILE A 72 -13.14 -17.08 -15.47
N ALA A 73 -13.81 -17.95 -16.25
CA ALA A 73 -14.60 -19.04 -15.72
C ALA A 73 -13.77 -20.06 -14.94
N ARG A 74 -12.56 -20.41 -15.45
CA ARG A 74 -11.61 -21.29 -14.74
C ARG A 74 -11.15 -20.68 -13.42
N PHE A 75 -10.79 -19.41 -13.42
CA PHE A 75 -10.34 -18.68 -12.23
C PHE A 75 -11.46 -18.59 -11.19
N ARG A 76 -12.69 -18.21 -11.60
CA ARG A 76 -13.85 -18.15 -10.71
C ARG A 76 -14.12 -19.51 -10.05
N LYS A 77 -14.08 -20.60 -10.84
CA LYS A 77 -14.25 -21.94 -10.29
C LYS A 77 -13.23 -22.24 -9.20
N ALA A 78 -11.96 -21.89 -9.39
CA ALA A 78 -10.93 -22.10 -8.39
C ALA A 78 -11.18 -21.26 -7.11
N LEU A 79 -11.65 -20.02 -7.25
CA LEU A 79 -12.06 -19.19 -6.11
C LEU A 79 -13.21 -19.84 -5.33
N ASP A 80 -14.24 -20.33 -6.03
CA ASP A 80 -15.39 -21.00 -5.41
C ASP A 80 -14.98 -22.29 -4.65
N GLU A 81 -14.02 -23.05 -5.20
CA GLU A 81 -13.53 -24.30 -4.60
C GLU A 81 -12.62 -24.05 -3.39
N THR A 82 -11.90 -22.94 -3.34
CA THR A 82 -10.93 -22.65 -2.27
C THR A 82 -11.46 -21.69 -1.22
N GLY A 83 -12.46 -20.88 -1.56
CA GLY A 83 -12.98 -19.82 -0.70
C GLY A 83 -12.09 -18.56 -0.67
N LEU A 84 -11.05 -18.46 -1.51
CA LEU A 84 -10.29 -17.21 -1.68
C LEU A 84 -11.18 -16.16 -2.31
N VAL A 85 -10.98 -14.89 -1.89
CA VAL A 85 -11.68 -13.73 -2.46
C VAL A 85 -10.75 -12.90 -3.32
N VAL A 86 -11.34 -12.00 -4.11
CA VAL A 86 -10.62 -10.97 -4.87
C VAL A 86 -10.85 -9.62 -4.19
N PRO A 87 -10.00 -9.19 -3.24
CA PRO A 87 -10.22 -7.94 -2.53
C PRO A 87 -9.91 -6.71 -3.39
N MET A 88 -9.01 -6.86 -4.36
CA MET A 88 -8.51 -5.79 -5.21
C MET A 88 -8.21 -6.29 -6.62
N VAL A 89 -8.41 -5.42 -7.60
CA VAL A 89 -8.02 -5.61 -9.01
C VAL A 89 -7.27 -4.37 -9.48
N THR A 90 -6.37 -4.53 -10.43
CA THR A 90 -5.67 -3.43 -11.09
C THR A 90 -5.55 -3.70 -12.59
N THR A 91 -5.17 -2.70 -13.39
CA THR A 91 -5.03 -2.82 -14.84
C THR A 91 -3.61 -2.56 -15.28
N ASN A 92 -3.07 -3.43 -16.11
CA ASN A 92 -1.75 -3.26 -16.70
C ASN A 92 -1.79 -2.19 -17.80
N LEU A 93 -1.30 -0.99 -17.47
CA LEU A 93 -1.08 0.14 -18.40
C LEU A 93 0.42 0.45 -18.58
N PHE A 94 1.28 -0.56 -18.43
CA PHE A 94 2.74 -0.32 -18.43
C PHE A 94 3.57 -1.33 -19.22
N ASN A 95 3.14 -2.59 -19.33
CA ASN A 95 3.95 -3.64 -19.93
C ASN A 95 3.94 -3.57 -21.46
N HIS A 96 2.76 -3.42 -22.08
CA HIS A 96 2.66 -3.36 -23.53
C HIS A 96 3.27 -2.06 -24.08
N PRO A 97 4.08 -2.10 -25.18
CA PRO A 97 4.74 -0.92 -25.75
C PRO A 97 3.84 0.24 -26.12
N VAL A 98 2.53 0.04 -26.29
CA VAL A 98 1.56 1.12 -26.54
C VAL A 98 1.54 2.12 -25.40
N PHE A 99 1.84 1.71 -24.15
CA PHE A 99 1.85 2.53 -22.97
C PHE A 99 3.23 3.10 -22.60
N LYS A 100 4.22 3.04 -23.50
CA LYS A 100 5.58 3.50 -23.22
C LYS A 100 5.70 4.97 -22.76
N ASP A 101 4.71 5.81 -23.09
CA ASP A 101 4.60 7.22 -22.66
C ASP A 101 3.45 7.47 -21.67
N GLY A 102 2.96 6.43 -21.02
CA GLY A 102 1.83 6.49 -20.10
C GLY A 102 0.54 5.95 -20.72
N GLY A 103 -0.43 5.69 -19.88
CA GLY A 103 -1.80 5.38 -20.26
C GLY A 103 -2.67 6.63 -20.24
N PHE A 104 -3.02 7.14 -19.06
CA PHE A 104 -3.89 8.30 -18.89
C PHE A 104 -3.21 9.63 -19.22
N THR A 105 -1.90 9.72 -19.11
CA THR A 105 -1.13 10.95 -19.31
C THR A 105 -0.25 10.92 -20.57
N SER A 106 -0.43 9.93 -21.43
CA SER A 106 0.26 9.88 -22.73
C SER A 106 0.03 11.17 -23.51
N ASN A 107 1.06 11.64 -24.19
CA ASN A 107 0.93 12.77 -25.13
C ASN A 107 -0.04 12.44 -26.27
N ASP A 108 -0.16 11.13 -26.62
CA ASP A 108 -1.08 10.67 -27.65
C ASP A 108 -2.50 10.47 -27.09
N ARG A 109 -3.46 11.24 -27.63
CA ARG A 109 -4.86 11.19 -27.22
C ARG A 109 -5.49 9.81 -27.46
N ASP A 110 -5.15 9.12 -28.51
CA ASP A 110 -5.76 7.83 -28.83
C ASP A 110 -5.28 6.74 -27.87
N VAL A 111 -4.02 6.82 -27.39
CA VAL A 111 -3.50 5.98 -26.31
C VAL A 111 -4.29 6.23 -25.02
N ARG A 112 -4.55 7.49 -24.64
CA ARG A 112 -5.36 7.80 -23.45
C ARG A 112 -6.77 7.20 -23.53
N ARG A 113 -7.42 7.31 -24.68
CA ARG A 113 -8.75 6.69 -24.92
C ARG A 113 -8.72 5.17 -24.84
N TYR A 114 -7.68 4.57 -25.40
CA TYR A 114 -7.47 3.12 -25.34
C TYR A 114 -7.27 2.65 -23.91
N ALA A 115 -6.42 3.35 -23.12
CA ALA A 115 -6.20 3.07 -21.72
C ALA A 115 -7.50 3.13 -20.90
N LEU A 116 -8.27 4.20 -21.03
CA LEU A 116 -9.58 4.34 -20.38
C LEU A 116 -10.52 3.18 -20.70
N ARG A 117 -10.63 2.81 -21.97
CA ARG A 117 -11.48 1.68 -22.38
C ARG A 117 -11.01 0.35 -21.79
N LYS A 118 -9.69 0.12 -21.72
CA LYS A 118 -9.11 -1.07 -21.08
C LYS A 118 -9.48 -1.12 -19.59
N VAL A 119 -9.32 -0.01 -18.88
CA VAL A 119 -9.66 0.10 -17.46
C VAL A 119 -11.15 -0.11 -17.23
N LEU A 120 -12.05 0.53 -17.99
CA LEU A 120 -13.50 0.34 -17.83
C LEU A 120 -13.91 -1.13 -17.93
N ARG A 121 -13.34 -1.88 -18.87
CA ARG A 121 -13.59 -3.34 -18.99
C ARG A 121 -13.11 -4.12 -17.77
N ASN A 122 -12.03 -3.70 -17.15
CA ASN A 122 -11.48 -4.35 -15.98
C ASN A 122 -12.22 -3.94 -14.70
N VAL A 123 -12.75 -2.73 -14.64
CA VAL A 123 -13.69 -2.28 -13.58
C VAL A 123 -14.95 -3.15 -13.57
N ASP A 124 -15.51 -3.46 -14.74
CA ASP A 124 -16.65 -4.40 -14.84
C ASP A 124 -16.28 -5.78 -14.29
N LEU A 125 -15.11 -6.32 -14.65
CA LEU A 125 -14.60 -7.60 -14.14
C LEU A 125 -14.35 -7.56 -12.63
N ALA A 126 -13.79 -6.47 -12.12
CA ALA A 126 -13.57 -6.27 -10.69
C ALA A 126 -14.90 -6.33 -9.90
N ALA A 127 -15.92 -5.61 -10.37
CA ALA A 127 -17.25 -5.63 -9.78
C ALA A 127 -17.89 -7.04 -9.86
N GLU A 128 -17.73 -7.75 -10.99
CA GLU A 128 -18.24 -9.11 -11.20
C GLU A 128 -17.57 -10.13 -10.25
N LEU A 129 -16.30 -9.94 -9.90
CA LEU A 129 -15.57 -10.80 -8.97
C LEU A 129 -15.70 -10.36 -7.50
N GLY A 130 -16.45 -9.29 -7.23
CA GLY A 130 -16.72 -8.82 -5.88
C GLY A 130 -15.57 -8.02 -5.24
N ALA A 131 -14.64 -7.49 -6.04
CA ALA A 131 -13.60 -6.62 -5.54
C ALA A 131 -14.19 -5.34 -4.95
N SER A 132 -13.62 -4.87 -3.83
CA SER A 132 -14.02 -3.61 -3.20
C SER A 132 -13.10 -2.44 -3.54
N THR A 133 -11.91 -2.72 -4.05
CA THR A 133 -10.90 -1.72 -4.37
C THR A 133 -10.32 -1.96 -5.77
N PHE A 134 -10.14 -0.88 -6.51
CA PHE A 134 -9.45 -0.88 -7.79
C PHE A 134 -8.19 -0.02 -7.65
N VAL A 135 -7.03 -0.66 -7.69
CA VAL A 135 -5.76 0.05 -7.57
C VAL A 135 -5.33 0.61 -8.91
N MET A 136 -4.80 1.82 -8.89
CA MET A 136 -4.23 2.50 -10.05
C MET A 136 -2.76 2.81 -9.78
N TRP A 137 -1.87 1.93 -10.27
CA TRP A 137 -0.44 2.17 -10.29
C TRP A 137 -0.05 2.91 -11.56
N GLY A 138 0.51 4.10 -11.39
CA GLY A 138 0.87 4.99 -12.47
C GLY A 138 2.31 4.82 -12.97
N GLY A 139 2.83 3.60 -13.06
CA GLY A 139 4.25 3.34 -13.35
C GLY A 139 4.78 3.92 -14.67
N ARG A 140 3.93 4.20 -15.65
CA ARG A 140 4.29 4.91 -16.90
C ARG A 140 3.80 6.35 -16.94
N GLU A 141 3.02 6.79 -15.96
CA GLU A 141 2.51 8.16 -15.87
C GLU A 141 3.61 9.10 -15.36
N GLY A 142 4.43 9.58 -16.27
CA GLY A 142 5.61 10.37 -15.91
C GLY A 142 6.48 10.72 -17.11
N SER A 143 7.75 11.01 -16.87
CA SER A 143 8.70 11.46 -17.87
C SER A 143 10.15 11.11 -17.52
N GLU A 144 11.02 11.01 -18.52
CA GLU A 144 12.48 11.08 -18.41
C GLU A 144 13.01 12.45 -18.78
N TYR A 145 12.19 13.30 -19.42
CA TYR A 145 12.63 14.61 -19.94
C TYR A 145 11.55 15.66 -19.74
N ASP A 146 11.79 16.63 -18.88
CA ASP A 146 10.83 17.70 -18.53
C ASP A 146 10.31 18.49 -19.74
N VAL A 147 11.15 18.64 -20.77
CA VAL A 147 10.78 19.35 -22.01
C VAL A 147 9.82 18.54 -22.89
N ALA A 148 9.63 17.25 -22.60
CA ALA A 148 8.78 16.35 -23.39
C ALA A 148 7.40 16.11 -22.78
N LYS A 149 7.14 16.59 -21.55
CA LYS A 149 5.88 16.37 -20.83
C LYS A 149 5.42 17.67 -20.15
N ASP A 150 4.29 18.22 -20.57
CA ASP A 150 3.63 19.26 -19.79
C ASP A 150 2.95 18.63 -18.57
N VAL A 151 3.62 18.69 -17.41
CA VAL A 151 3.17 18.07 -16.17
C VAL A 151 1.80 18.57 -15.73
N ARG A 152 1.48 19.85 -15.93
CA ARG A 152 0.15 20.41 -15.56
C ARG A 152 -0.95 19.81 -16.43
N ALA A 153 -0.73 19.79 -17.75
CA ALA A 153 -1.67 19.17 -18.67
C ALA A 153 -1.78 17.64 -18.42
N ALA A 154 -0.68 16.97 -18.09
CA ALA A 154 -0.70 15.55 -17.73
C ALA A 154 -1.55 15.29 -16.48
N LEU A 155 -1.41 16.10 -15.43
CA LEU A 155 -2.25 16.02 -14.23
C LEU A 155 -3.72 16.30 -14.53
N ASP A 156 -4.03 17.26 -15.41
CA ASP A 156 -5.41 17.49 -15.89
C ASP A 156 -5.98 16.28 -16.63
N ARG A 157 -5.18 15.60 -17.45
CA ARG A 157 -5.61 14.34 -18.13
C ARG A 157 -5.78 13.20 -17.17
N TYR A 158 -4.92 13.11 -16.15
CA TYR A 158 -5.06 12.09 -15.10
C TYR A 158 -6.35 12.32 -14.30
N ARG A 159 -6.61 13.58 -13.90
CA ARG A 159 -7.85 13.96 -13.22
C ARG A 159 -9.08 13.61 -14.05
N GLU A 160 -9.12 14.01 -15.34
CA GLU A 160 -10.19 13.67 -16.27
C GLU A 160 -10.47 12.15 -16.32
N ALA A 161 -9.40 11.35 -16.33
CA ALA A 161 -9.53 9.89 -16.34
C ALA A 161 -10.14 9.36 -15.03
N VAL A 162 -9.67 9.84 -13.89
CA VAL A 162 -10.16 9.40 -12.58
C VAL A 162 -11.61 9.85 -12.35
N ASP A 163 -11.95 11.09 -12.71
CA ASP A 163 -13.31 11.62 -12.61
C ASP A 163 -14.30 10.81 -13.49
N LEU A 164 -13.89 10.44 -14.70
CA LEU A 164 -14.71 9.58 -15.57
C LEU A 164 -14.89 8.18 -14.97
N LEU A 165 -13.85 7.59 -14.38
CA LEU A 165 -13.92 6.26 -13.78
C LEU A 165 -14.78 6.24 -12.52
N THR A 166 -14.69 7.26 -11.67
CA THR A 166 -15.53 7.39 -10.47
C THR A 166 -17.00 7.62 -10.84
N GLN A 167 -17.27 8.47 -11.83
CA GLN A 167 -18.63 8.64 -12.35
C GLN A 167 -19.18 7.33 -12.93
N TYR A 168 -18.37 6.57 -13.67
CA TYR A 168 -18.78 5.27 -14.20
C TYR A 168 -19.21 4.30 -13.12
N VAL A 169 -18.45 4.20 -12.03
CA VAL A 169 -18.77 3.33 -10.89
C VAL A 169 -20.07 3.75 -10.21
N ILE A 170 -20.31 5.07 -10.08
CA ILE A 170 -21.57 5.62 -9.55
C ILE A 170 -22.74 5.24 -10.47
N ASP A 171 -22.62 5.49 -11.77
CA ASP A 171 -23.69 5.23 -12.75
C ASP A 171 -24.06 3.74 -12.85
N ARG A 172 -23.07 2.87 -12.62
CA ARG A 172 -23.25 1.40 -12.58
C ARG A 172 -23.77 0.87 -11.25
N GLY A 173 -23.70 1.68 -10.19
CA GLY A 173 -24.04 1.24 -8.83
C GLY A 173 -23.08 0.19 -8.27
N TYR A 174 -21.82 0.21 -8.69
CA TYR A 174 -20.80 -0.71 -8.21
C TYR A 174 -20.31 -0.33 -6.81
N ASN A 175 -20.14 -1.31 -5.93
CA ASN A 175 -19.51 -1.11 -4.62
C ASN A 175 -17.98 -1.21 -4.76
N LEU A 176 -17.39 -0.28 -5.51
CA LEU A 176 -15.97 -0.26 -5.84
C LEU A 176 -15.39 1.13 -5.58
N ARG A 177 -14.21 1.20 -4.98
CA ARG A 177 -13.46 2.43 -4.75
C ARG A 177 -12.12 2.35 -5.47
N PHE A 178 -11.54 3.51 -5.80
CA PHE A 178 -10.23 3.59 -6.42
C PHE A 178 -9.16 3.90 -5.38
N ALA A 179 -7.97 3.33 -5.55
CA ALA A 179 -6.81 3.62 -4.73
C ALA A 179 -5.61 3.95 -5.62
N LEU A 180 -5.08 5.16 -5.48
CA LEU A 180 -3.87 5.57 -6.16
C LEU A 180 -2.66 4.98 -5.44
N GLU A 181 -1.71 4.46 -6.21
CA GLU A 181 -0.46 3.91 -5.70
C GLU A 181 0.70 4.84 -6.07
N PRO A 182 1.20 5.63 -5.10
CA PRO A 182 2.32 6.52 -5.32
C PRO A 182 3.63 5.77 -5.51
N LYS A 183 4.45 6.22 -6.47
CA LYS A 183 5.81 5.75 -6.68
C LYS A 183 6.69 6.88 -7.21
N PRO A 184 7.92 7.11 -6.67
CA PRO A 184 8.72 8.25 -7.08
C PRO A 184 9.33 8.13 -8.47
N ASN A 185 9.77 6.95 -8.83
CA ASN A 185 10.46 6.63 -10.09
C ASN A 185 10.38 5.13 -10.38
N GLU A 186 10.94 4.70 -11.52
CA GLU A 186 10.96 3.31 -11.98
C GLU A 186 9.54 2.76 -12.28
N PRO A 187 9.27 2.45 -13.57
CA PRO A 187 10.21 2.40 -14.70
C PRO A 187 10.48 3.73 -15.41
N ARG A 188 9.77 4.82 -15.07
CA ARG A 188 10.07 6.17 -15.58
C ARG A 188 11.10 6.86 -14.66
N GLY A 189 11.83 7.83 -15.20
CA GLY A 189 12.76 8.65 -14.41
C GLY A 189 12.06 9.40 -13.28
N ASP A 190 10.93 10.03 -13.61
CA ASP A 190 10.05 10.73 -12.69
C ASP A 190 8.60 10.29 -12.93
N ILE A 191 7.93 9.78 -11.91
CA ILE A 191 6.52 9.39 -11.96
C ILE A 191 5.66 10.48 -11.32
N LEU A 192 4.51 10.75 -11.91
CA LEU A 192 3.51 11.65 -11.34
C LEU A 192 2.94 11.05 -10.05
N LEU A 193 2.64 11.91 -9.07
CA LEU A 193 2.16 11.51 -7.74
C LEU A 193 3.18 10.63 -6.97
N PRO A 194 4.41 11.11 -6.78
CA PRO A 194 5.54 10.30 -6.32
C PRO A 194 5.45 9.84 -4.85
N THR A 195 4.61 10.44 -4.02
CA THR A 195 4.45 10.13 -2.60
C THR A 195 3.00 10.23 -2.15
N VAL A 196 2.71 9.71 -0.97
CA VAL A 196 1.39 9.83 -0.30
C VAL A 196 0.88 11.27 -0.30
N GLY A 197 1.72 12.25 0.07
CA GLY A 197 1.31 13.65 0.13
C GLY A 197 0.92 14.24 -1.23
N HIS A 198 1.64 13.91 -2.31
CA HIS A 198 1.29 14.34 -3.66
C HIS A 198 -0.04 13.73 -4.13
N ALA A 199 -0.24 12.46 -3.87
CA ALA A 199 -1.49 11.77 -4.23
C ALA A 199 -2.68 12.31 -3.44
N LEU A 200 -2.53 12.62 -2.15
CA LEU A 200 -3.58 13.27 -1.35
C LEU A 200 -3.94 14.67 -1.89
N ALA A 201 -2.95 15.46 -2.29
CA ALA A 201 -3.18 16.76 -2.91
C ALA A 201 -3.93 16.63 -4.24
N PHE A 202 -3.60 15.62 -5.05
CA PHE A 202 -4.31 15.32 -6.30
C PHE A 202 -5.76 14.88 -6.04
N ILE A 203 -5.99 13.99 -5.07
CA ILE A 203 -7.33 13.51 -4.71
C ILE A 203 -8.24 14.68 -4.32
N SER A 204 -7.71 15.71 -3.66
CA SER A 204 -8.48 16.90 -3.28
C SER A 204 -9.02 17.72 -4.46
N GLN A 205 -8.55 17.48 -5.68
CA GLN A 205 -8.96 18.16 -6.91
C GLN A 205 -9.99 17.37 -7.74
N LEU A 206 -10.35 16.15 -7.29
CA LEU A 206 -11.30 15.29 -8.00
C LEU A 206 -12.74 15.70 -7.74
N GLU A 207 -13.65 15.34 -8.65
CA GLU A 207 -15.10 15.56 -8.51
C GLU A 207 -15.71 14.67 -7.43
N HIS A 208 -15.21 13.42 -7.29
CA HIS A 208 -15.64 12.44 -6.30
C HIS A 208 -14.49 11.97 -5.41
N PRO A 209 -13.90 12.87 -4.60
CA PRO A 209 -12.74 12.54 -3.78
C PRO A 209 -13.04 11.45 -2.73
N GLU A 210 -14.31 11.27 -2.33
CA GLU A 210 -14.73 10.24 -1.38
C GLU A 210 -14.57 8.82 -1.91
N LEU A 211 -14.61 8.63 -3.24
CA LEU A 211 -14.42 7.36 -3.91
C LEU A 211 -12.95 7.04 -4.22
N VAL A 212 -12.04 7.98 -3.97
CA VAL A 212 -10.62 7.82 -4.27
C VAL A 212 -9.80 7.94 -2.99
N GLY A 213 -8.96 6.95 -2.75
CA GLY A 213 -8.01 6.89 -1.65
C GLY A 213 -6.65 6.47 -2.15
N LEU A 214 -5.90 5.84 -1.27
CA LEU A 214 -4.51 5.47 -1.47
C LEU A 214 -4.29 3.98 -1.29
N ASN A 215 -3.32 3.48 -2.04
CA ASN A 215 -2.63 2.22 -1.87
C ASN A 215 -1.13 2.51 -1.69
N PRO A 216 -0.69 3.02 -0.53
CA PRO A 216 0.74 3.25 -0.31
C PRO A 216 1.49 1.92 -0.24
N GLU A 217 2.65 1.88 -0.87
CA GLU A 217 3.57 0.76 -0.77
C GLU A 217 4.80 1.11 0.07
N VAL A 218 5.20 0.17 0.93
CA VAL A 218 6.36 0.32 1.82
C VAL A 218 7.63 0.66 1.04
N GLY A 219 7.91 -0.08 -0.03
CA GLY A 219 9.10 0.11 -0.87
C GLY A 219 9.14 1.48 -1.53
N HIS A 220 8.00 1.92 -2.07
CA HIS A 220 7.91 3.18 -2.81
C HIS A 220 8.20 4.41 -1.95
N GLU A 221 7.68 4.48 -0.73
CA GLU A 221 8.01 5.57 0.20
C GLU A 221 9.50 5.57 0.58
N GLN A 222 10.11 4.38 0.81
CA GLN A 222 11.54 4.26 1.08
C GLN A 222 12.42 4.61 -0.14
N MET A 223 11.97 4.33 -1.36
CA MET A 223 12.65 4.79 -2.57
C MET A 223 12.73 6.32 -2.64
N ALA A 224 11.70 7.02 -2.15
CA ALA A 224 11.70 8.47 -1.99
C ALA A 224 12.52 8.98 -0.79
N GLY A 225 13.13 8.11 0.00
CA GLY A 225 13.87 8.46 1.20
C GLY A 225 12.99 8.83 2.41
N LEU A 226 11.73 8.43 2.39
CA LEU A 226 10.73 8.76 3.41
C LEU A 226 10.51 7.61 4.39
N ASN A 227 9.92 7.94 5.54
CA ASN A 227 9.42 6.96 6.49
C ASN A 227 8.00 6.54 6.07
N TYR A 228 7.85 5.33 5.57
CA TYR A 228 6.57 4.81 5.09
C TYR A 228 5.49 4.74 6.16
N ALA A 229 5.85 4.47 7.42
CA ALA A 229 4.86 4.46 8.51
C ALA A 229 4.23 5.85 8.71
N HIS A 230 4.98 6.95 8.49
CA HIS A 230 4.44 8.31 8.53
C HIS A 230 3.50 8.57 7.35
N GLY A 231 3.85 8.15 6.12
CA GLY A 231 2.98 8.28 4.95
C GLY A 231 1.65 7.53 5.15
N ILE A 232 1.73 6.28 5.63
CA ILE A 232 0.54 5.46 5.91
C ILE A 232 -0.30 6.07 7.06
N ALA A 233 0.36 6.60 8.11
CA ALA A 233 -0.35 7.31 9.19
C ALA A 233 -1.07 8.57 8.66
N GLN A 234 -0.50 9.30 7.70
CA GLN A 234 -1.15 10.44 7.05
C GLN A 234 -2.37 10.00 6.24
N ALA A 235 -2.28 8.88 5.51
CA ALA A 235 -3.41 8.31 4.78
C ALA A 235 -4.54 7.88 5.72
N LEU A 236 -4.22 7.25 6.85
CA LEU A 236 -5.17 6.90 7.91
C LEU A 236 -5.82 8.13 8.53
N TRP A 237 -5.04 9.16 8.85
CA TRP A 237 -5.52 10.42 9.42
C TRP A 237 -6.57 11.11 8.54
N GLN A 238 -6.41 11.03 7.22
CA GLN A 238 -7.36 11.59 6.25
C GLN A 238 -8.50 10.64 5.87
N GLY A 239 -8.54 9.41 6.43
CA GLY A 239 -9.52 8.39 6.04
C GLY A 239 -9.36 7.90 4.60
N LYS A 240 -8.14 7.98 4.06
CA LYS A 240 -7.81 7.67 2.66
C LYS A 240 -6.99 6.39 2.46
N LEU A 241 -6.68 5.64 3.51
CA LEU A 241 -6.04 4.34 3.37
C LEU A 241 -7.09 3.30 2.92
N PHE A 242 -7.22 3.08 1.61
CA PHE A 242 -8.20 2.14 1.04
C PHE A 242 -7.62 0.75 0.81
N HIS A 243 -6.34 0.69 0.50
CA HIS A 243 -5.57 -0.54 0.34
C HIS A 243 -4.14 -0.28 0.82
N LEU A 244 -3.31 -1.32 0.89
CA LEU A 244 -1.94 -1.22 1.39
C LEU A 244 -1.09 -2.33 0.81
N ASP A 245 0.07 -1.98 0.23
CA ASP A 245 1.05 -2.93 -0.28
C ASP A 245 2.25 -3.04 0.67
N LEU A 246 2.46 -4.27 1.13
CA LEU A 246 3.50 -4.64 2.08
C LEU A 246 4.63 -5.37 1.38
N ASN A 247 5.84 -4.87 1.52
CA ASN A 247 7.06 -5.50 1.08
C ASN A 247 8.25 -5.05 1.93
N GLY A 248 9.47 -5.29 1.47
CA GLY A 248 10.70 -4.85 2.12
C GLY A 248 11.60 -4.09 1.18
N GLN A 249 12.21 -3.03 1.68
CA GLN A 249 13.13 -2.16 0.94
C GLN A 249 14.33 -1.80 1.82
N ARG A 250 15.50 -1.60 1.23
CA ARG A 250 16.72 -1.20 1.95
C ARG A 250 17.19 0.18 1.49
N GLY A 251 16.51 1.22 1.96
CA GLY A 251 16.85 2.61 1.67
C GLY A 251 16.58 3.02 0.22
N VAL A 252 17.19 4.13 -0.19
CA VAL A 252 17.00 4.72 -1.53
C VAL A 252 17.74 3.90 -2.58
N LYS A 253 17.01 3.12 -3.35
CA LYS A 253 17.49 2.25 -4.43
C LYS A 253 16.38 2.05 -5.46
N TYR A 254 16.63 1.15 -6.44
CA TYR A 254 15.58 0.56 -7.26
C TYR A 254 14.60 -0.22 -6.37
N ASP A 255 13.43 -0.48 -6.88
CA ASP A 255 12.38 -1.22 -6.19
C ASP A 255 12.80 -2.67 -5.96
N GLN A 256 13.07 -3.03 -4.70
CA GLN A 256 13.61 -4.34 -4.35
C GLN A 256 12.54 -5.38 -4.13
N ASP A 257 11.34 -4.97 -3.71
CA ASP A 257 10.20 -5.86 -3.41
C ASP A 257 10.59 -7.08 -2.55
N LEU A 258 11.41 -6.86 -1.51
CA LEU A 258 11.81 -7.94 -0.62
C LEU A 258 10.60 -8.44 0.18
N VAL A 259 10.72 -9.62 0.77
CA VAL A 259 9.77 -10.12 1.78
C VAL A 259 9.59 -9.07 2.89
N PHE A 260 8.35 -8.84 3.30
CA PHE A 260 7.99 -7.85 4.32
C PHE A 260 8.84 -7.99 5.60
N GLY A 261 9.38 -6.88 6.06
CA GLY A 261 10.27 -6.83 7.22
C GLY A 261 11.73 -7.20 6.96
N HIS A 262 12.08 -7.79 5.79
CA HIS A 262 13.47 -8.18 5.51
C HIS A 262 14.38 -6.98 5.11
N GLY A 263 13.80 -5.82 4.87
CA GLY A 263 14.54 -4.59 4.56
C GLY A 263 14.86 -3.77 5.81
N ASP A 264 13.82 -3.47 6.58
CA ASP A 264 13.85 -2.60 7.76
C ASP A 264 12.85 -3.13 8.80
N LEU A 265 13.34 -3.97 9.71
CA LEU A 265 12.51 -4.67 10.68
C LEU A 265 11.90 -3.71 11.72
N MET A 266 12.63 -2.67 12.11
CA MET A 266 12.16 -1.73 13.14
C MET A 266 11.02 -0.87 12.64
N ASN A 267 11.09 -0.36 11.40
CA ASN A 267 9.99 0.37 10.80
C ASN A 267 8.81 -0.56 10.44
N ALA A 268 9.07 -1.81 10.06
CA ALA A 268 8.01 -2.81 9.86
C ALA A 268 7.24 -3.08 11.16
N PHE A 269 7.94 -3.16 12.30
CA PHE A 269 7.31 -3.26 13.62
C PHE A 269 6.43 -2.04 13.93
N ALA A 270 6.95 -0.82 13.71
CA ALA A 270 6.21 0.41 13.92
C ALA A 270 4.96 0.49 13.03
N LEU A 271 5.06 0.03 11.78
CA LEU A 271 3.92 -0.04 10.87
C LEU A 271 2.87 -1.05 11.36
N VAL A 272 3.29 -2.26 11.75
CA VAL A 272 2.34 -3.27 12.25
C VAL A 272 1.66 -2.78 13.53
N ASP A 273 2.38 -2.12 14.43
CA ASP A 273 1.79 -1.51 15.62
C ASP A 273 0.78 -0.40 15.27
N LEU A 274 1.07 0.41 14.24
CA LEU A 274 0.13 1.40 13.73
C LEU A 274 -1.15 0.74 13.18
N LEU A 275 -1.00 -0.30 12.36
CA LEU A 275 -2.11 -0.97 11.69
C LEU A 275 -2.99 -1.79 12.67
N GLU A 276 -2.39 -2.44 13.66
CA GLU A 276 -3.09 -3.33 14.58
C GLU A 276 -3.58 -2.61 15.86
N ASN A 277 -2.81 -1.62 16.34
CA ASN A 277 -3.06 -0.95 17.62
C ASN A 277 -3.31 0.56 17.51
N GLY A 278 -3.25 1.12 16.30
CA GLY A 278 -3.41 2.57 16.08
C GLY A 278 -2.22 3.41 16.55
N GLY A 279 -1.04 2.82 16.68
CA GLY A 279 0.22 3.48 17.06
C GLY A 279 0.33 3.86 18.54
N PRO A 280 1.27 4.74 18.93
CA PRO A 280 1.65 5.03 20.32
C PRO A 280 0.51 5.41 21.26
N ASN A 281 -0.48 6.10 20.77
CA ASN A 281 -1.65 6.52 21.56
C ASN A 281 -2.86 5.58 21.46
N GLY A 282 -2.71 4.46 20.72
CA GLY A 282 -3.83 3.61 20.36
C GLY A 282 -4.75 4.28 19.34
N GLY A 283 -5.67 3.58 18.78
CA GLY A 283 -6.62 4.08 17.78
C GLY A 283 -7.36 2.91 17.13
N PRO A 284 -8.23 3.17 16.17
CA PRO A 284 -8.85 2.09 15.41
C PRO A 284 -7.80 1.34 14.61
N ALA A 285 -7.87 0.00 14.65
CA ALA A 285 -7.05 -0.86 13.80
C ALA A 285 -7.45 -0.67 12.32
N TYR A 286 -6.49 -0.85 11.42
CA TYR A 286 -6.79 -0.94 9.99
C TYR A 286 -7.51 -2.25 9.70
N ASP A 287 -8.69 -2.19 9.11
CA ASP A 287 -9.53 -3.37 8.84
C ASP A 287 -9.45 -3.86 7.39
N GLY A 288 -8.69 -3.20 6.53
CA GLY A 288 -8.50 -3.60 5.13
C GLY A 288 -7.59 -4.82 4.95
N PRO A 289 -7.45 -5.31 3.71
CA PRO A 289 -6.49 -6.36 3.36
C PRO A 289 -5.05 -5.94 3.65
N ARG A 290 -4.21 -6.91 4.05
CA ARG A 290 -2.76 -6.81 4.12
C ARG A 290 -2.25 -7.48 2.85
N HIS A 291 -2.06 -6.71 1.82
CA HIS A 291 -1.59 -7.22 0.53
C HIS A 291 -0.06 -7.22 0.50
N PHE A 292 0.51 -8.26 -0.09
CA PHE A 292 1.96 -8.37 -0.26
C PHE A 292 2.31 -8.17 -1.74
N ASP A 293 2.85 -7.01 -2.06
CA ASP A 293 3.48 -6.74 -3.34
C ASP A 293 5.01 -6.90 -3.20
N TYR A 294 5.48 -8.11 -3.48
CA TYR A 294 6.85 -8.50 -3.32
C TYR A 294 7.31 -9.38 -4.49
N LYS A 295 8.61 -9.53 -4.66
CA LYS A 295 9.18 -10.41 -5.67
C LYS A 295 10.02 -11.51 -5.02
N PRO A 296 9.66 -12.81 -5.21
CA PRO A 296 10.55 -13.90 -4.80
C PRO A 296 11.91 -13.75 -5.48
N SER A 297 13.01 -13.83 -4.72
CA SER A 297 14.34 -13.61 -5.28
C SER A 297 14.56 -14.41 -6.55
N ARG A 298 15.31 -13.85 -7.53
CA ARG A 298 15.68 -14.52 -8.78
C ARG A 298 16.43 -15.84 -8.57
N THR A 299 17.06 -16.03 -7.41
CA THR A 299 17.78 -17.24 -7.03
C THR A 299 16.89 -18.37 -6.56
N GLU A 300 15.62 -18.09 -6.28
CA GLU A 300 14.66 -19.08 -5.78
C GLU A 300 14.00 -19.86 -6.94
N ASP A 301 13.73 -21.14 -6.69
CA ASP A 301 12.85 -21.99 -7.52
C ASP A 301 11.37 -21.83 -7.13
N MET A 302 10.49 -22.69 -7.63
CA MET A 302 9.06 -22.64 -7.31
C MET A 302 8.75 -22.95 -5.83
N ASP A 303 9.54 -23.79 -5.18
CA ASP A 303 9.39 -24.04 -3.73
C ASP A 303 9.77 -22.81 -2.93
N GLY A 304 10.82 -22.08 -3.37
CA GLY A 304 11.24 -20.81 -2.81
C GLY A 304 10.20 -19.69 -2.99
N VAL A 305 9.41 -19.70 -4.08
CA VAL A 305 8.28 -18.77 -4.26
C VAL A 305 7.26 -18.95 -3.12
N TRP A 306 6.85 -20.19 -2.85
CA TRP A 306 5.85 -20.47 -1.80
C TRP A 306 6.41 -20.27 -0.40
N ALA A 307 7.69 -20.58 -0.19
CA ALA A 307 8.38 -20.25 1.05
C ALA A 307 8.43 -18.74 1.30
N SER A 308 8.65 -17.93 0.27
CA SER A 308 8.63 -16.46 0.35
C SER A 308 7.24 -15.92 0.67
N ALA A 309 6.17 -16.48 0.05
CA ALA A 309 4.80 -16.12 0.38
C ALA A 309 4.47 -16.41 1.85
N ALA A 310 4.82 -17.61 2.32
CA ALA A 310 4.66 -17.99 3.73
C ALA A 310 5.47 -17.07 4.67
N ALA A 311 6.68 -16.67 4.27
CA ALA A 311 7.55 -15.79 5.07
C ALA A 311 6.94 -14.39 5.24
N ASN A 312 6.30 -13.81 4.21
CA ASN A 312 5.59 -12.53 4.32
C ASN A 312 4.53 -12.57 5.43
N MET A 313 3.65 -13.55 5.38
CA MET A 313 2.58 -13.73 6.37
C MET A 313 3.14 -14.02 7.77
N ALA A 314 4.14 -14.90 7.86
CA ALA A 314 4.75 -15.26 9.14
C ALA A 314 5.44 -14.07 9.80
N THR A 315 6.16 -13.23 9.02
CA THR A 315 6.82 -12.04 9.55
C THR A 315 5.79 -11.04 10.07
N TYR A 316 4.71 -10.79 9.31
CA TYR A 316 3.65 -9.90 9.78
C TYR A 316 3.04 -10.38 11.11
N LEU A 317 2.70 -11.68 11.21
CA LEU A 317 2.10 -12.26 12.42
C LEU A 317 3.06 -12.23 13.62
N LEU A 318 4.36 -12.48 13.40
CA LEU A 318 5.37 -12.34 14.45
C LEU A 318 5.43 -10.89 14.96
N LEU A 319 5.44 -9.92 14.06
CA LEU A 319 5.45 -8.51 14.43
C LEU A 319 4.17 -8.09 15.14
N LYS A 320 3.01 -8.61 14.72
CA LYS A 320 1.71 -8.40 15.38
C LYS A 320 1.72 -8.92 16.83
N GLU A 321 2.24 -10.14 17.04
CA GLU A 321 2.40 -10.70 18.38
C GLU A 321 3.34 -9.84 19.25
N ARG A 322 4.48 -9.41 18.69
CA ARG A 322 5.43 -8.53 19.38
C ARG A 322 4.87 -7.15 19.70
N ALA A 323 4.09 -6.57 18.79
CA ALA A 323 3.41 -5.30 19.03
C ALA A 323 2.38 -5.40 20.15
N ALA A 324 1.59 -6.47 20.19
CA ALA A 324 0.66 -6.71 21.29
C ALA A 324 1.37 -6.88 22.64
N ALA A 325 2.46 -7.65 22.70
CA ALA A 325 3.26 -7.82 23.90
C ALA A 325 3.91 -6.50 24.36
N PHE A 326 4.46 -5.72 23.42
CA PHE A 326 5.02 -4.39 23.68
C PHE A 326 3.98 -3.45 24.30
N ARG A 327 2.76 -3.41 23.78
CA ARG A 327 1.68 -2.57 24.32
C ARG A 327 1.19 -3.00 25.70
N ALA A 328 1.33 -4.26 26.05
CA ALA A 328 0.93 -4.80 27.34
C ALA A 328 2.03 -4.71 28.41
N ASP A 329 3.28 -4.37 28.05
CA ASP A 329 4.41 -4.31 28.97
C ASP A 329 4.27 -3.10 29.92
N PRO A 330 4.25 -3.30 31.25
CA PRO A 330 4.14 -2.20 32.22
C PRO A 330 5.25 -1.14 32.08
N GLU A 331 6.49 -1.54 31.75
CA GLU A 331 7.59 -0.59 31.57
C GLU A 331 7.39 0.27 30.31
N VAL A 332 6.82 -0.28 29.26
CA VAL A 332 6.45 0.47 28.04
C VAL A 332 5.33 1.48 28.37
N ILE A 333 4.31 1.06 29.13
CA ILE A 333 3.21 1.94 29.55
C ILE A 333 3.76 3.10 30.38
N GLU A 334 4.65 2.82 31.35
CA GLU A 334 5.31 3.84 32.17
C GLU A 334 6.17 4.79 31.31
N ALA A 335 6.97 4.24 30.39
CA ALA A 335 7.82 5.03 29.51
C ALA A 335 7.01 5.94 28.55
N LEU A 336 5.89 5.45 28.03
CA LEU A 336 4.96 6.26 27.22
C LEU A 336 4.35 7.41 28.03
N ALA A 337 3.98 7.16 29.29
CA ALA A 337 3.45 8.19 30.18
C ALA A 337 4.54 9.23 30.54
N ALA A 338 5.75 8.79 30.88
CA ALA A 338 6.89 9.66 31.18
C ALA A 338 7.29 10.54 30.00
N SER A 339 7.19 10.02 28.78
CA SER A 339 7.47 10.76 27.54
C SER A 339 6.32 11.64 27.03
N LYS A 340 5.21 11.71 27.80
CA LYS A 340 4.02 12.53 27.50
C LYS A 340 3.35 12.26 26.14
N VAL A 341 3.54 11.06 25.58
CA VAL A 341 2.97 10.70 24.29
C VAL A 341 1.44 10.83 24.29
N GLY A 342 0.79 10.47 25.41
CA GLY A 342 -0.68 10.59 25.56
C GLY A 342 -1.20 12.03 25.51
N GLU A 343 -0.41 13.00 25.98
CA GLU A 343 -0.79 14.41 26.00
C GLU A 343 -0.96 15.00 24.59
N LEU A 344 -0.32 14.42 23.57
CA LEU A 344 -0.45 14.86 22.19
C LEU A 344 -1.89 14.75 21.63
N ARG A 345 -2.76 13.98 22.28
CA ARG A 345 -4.18 13.87 21.90
C ARG A 345 -5.03 15.04 22.42
N ALA A 346 -4.58 15.71 23.47
CA ALA A 346 -5.29 16.87 23.96
C ALA A 346 -5.18 18.03 22.96
N PRO A 347 -6.25 18.77 22.71
CA PRO A 347 -6.17 20.00 21.92
C PRO A 347 -5.16 20.97 22.55
N THR A 348 -4.44 21.72 21.74
CA THR A 348 -3.52 22.77 22.20
C THR A 348 -4.29 23.92 22.86
N LEU A 349 -5.41 24.32 22.27
CA LEU A 349 -6.26 25.38 22.79
C LEU A 349 -7.36 24.81 23.67
N ASN A 350 -7.72 25.53 24.71
CA ASN A 350 -8.89 25.24 25.56
C ASN A 350 -10.18 25.41 24.75
N SER A 351 -11.27 24.80 25.21
CA SER A 351 -12.56 24.95 24.52
C SER A 351 -13.03 26.41 24.51
N GLY A 352 -13.21 26.95 23.30
CA GLY A 352 -13.60 28.34 23.08
C GLY A 352 -12.48 29.37 23.18
N GLU A 353 -11.23 28.92 23.36
CA GLU A 353 -10.05 29.78 23.38
C GLU A 353 -9.66 30.20 21.96
N GLY A 354 -9.47 31.48 21.74
CA GLY A 354 -8.88 32.07 20.55
C GLY A 354 -7.49 32.63 20.82
N TYR A 355 -6.94 33.36 19.85
CA TYR A 355 -5.61 33.94 20.01
C TYR A 355 -5.58 35.08 21.04
N GLU A 356 -6.69 35.81 21.29
CA GLU A 356 -6.76 36.89 22.29
C GLU A 356 -6.68 36.31 23.71
N GLU A 357 -7.40 35.22 23.98
CA GLU A 357 -7.36 34.52 25.26
C GLU A 357 -6.01 33.92 25.52
N LEU A 358 -5.38 33.28 24.49
CA LEU A 358 -4.04 32.73 24.58
C LEU A 358 -3.00 33.80 24.85
N LEU A 359 -3.11 34.99 24.23
CA LEU A 359 -2.21 36.12 24.48
C LEU A 359 -2.37 36.70 25.85
N ALA A 360 -3.58 36.62 26.46
CA ALA A 360 -3.88 37.09 27.81
C ALA A 360 -3.47 36.07 28.89
N ASP A 361 -3.25 34.80 28.52
CA ASP A 361 -2.85 33.76 29.46
C ASP A 361 -1.35 33.86 29.83
N ARG A 362 -1.07 34.47 30.95
CA ARG A 362 0.29 34.65 31.46
C ARG A 362 0.99 33.33 31.77
N SER A 363 0.24 32.29 32.14
CA SER A 363 0.79 30.97 32.45
C SER A 363 1.37 30.26 31.24
N SER A 364 0.85 30.56 30.05
CA SER A 364 1.31 29.98 28.80
C SER A 364 2.63 30.60 28.26
N PHE A 365 3.04 31.75 28.78
CA PHE A 365 4.24 32.43 28.30
C PHE A 365 5.09 33.03 29.45
N GLU A 366 4.58 34.05 30.20
CA GLU A 366 5.40 34.77 31.19
C GLU A 366 5.73 33.92 32.42
N GLU A 367 4.85 32.98 32.80
CA GLU A 367 5.03 32.08 33.94
C GLU A 367 5.53 30.71 33.54
N PHE A 368 5.72 30.46 32.23
CA PHE A 368 6.20 29.17 31.70
C PHE A 368 7.69 29.01 31.97
N ASP A 369 8.06 27.98 32.74
CA ASP A 369 9.45 27.70 33.08
C ASP A 369 10.19 26.99 31.90
N VAL A 370 10.69 27.80 30.99
CA VAL A 370 11.41 27.37 29.77
C VAL A 370 12.64 26.53 30.14
N ASP A 371 13.38 26.94 31.19
CA ASP A 371 14.63 26.27 31.59
C ASP A 371 14.36 24.91 32.21
N ALA A 372 13.35 24.78 33.04
CA ALA A 372 12.94 23.49 33.61
C ALA A 372 12.46 22.51 32.51
N VAL A 373 11.69 23.00 31.52
CA VAL A 373 11.26 22.17 30.40
C VAL A 373 12.43 21.80 29.50
N ALA A 374 13.34 22.74 29.22
CA ALA A 374 14.53 22.47 28.38
C ALA A 374 15.47 21.45 29.04
N ALA A 375 15.57 21.44 30.36
CA ALA A 375 16.40 20.49 31.11
C ALA A 375 15.78 19.07 31.21
N ARG A 376 14.50 18.91 30.90
CA ARG A 376 13.80 17.65 31.05
C ARG A 376 14.09 16.69 29.87
N GLY A 377 14.48 15.43 30.18
CA GLY A 377 14.54 14.35 29.21
C GLY A 377 13.16 13.74 28.98
N PHE A 378 12.90 13.27 27.74
CA PHE A 378 11.63 12.59 27.37
C PHE A 378 11.75 11.06 27.38
N GLY A 379 12.94 10.48 27.58
CA GLY A 379 13.11 9.02 27.66
C GLY A 379 12.91 8.25 26.36
N PHE A 380 12.87 8.91 25.20
CA PHE A 380 12.59 8.27 23.90
C PHE A 380 13.58 7.16 23.54
N VAL A 381 14.85 7.29 23.96
CA VAL A 381 15.85 6.23 23.74
C VAL A 381 15.47 4.96 24.49
N ARG A 382 15.00 5.07 25.75
CA ARG A 382 14.55 3.89 26.51
C ARG A 382 13.33 3.24 25.87
N LEU A 383 12.36 4.02 25.44
CA LEU A 383 11.17 3.51 24.76
C LEU A 383 11.52 2.75 23.48
N ASN A 384 12.44 3.31 22.67
CA ASN A 384 12.92 2.63 21.46
C ASN A 384 13.71 1.36 21.80
N GLN A 385 14.50 1.36 22.87
CA GLN A 385 15.23 0.18 23.35
C GLN A 385 14.27 -0.94 23.80
N LEU A 386 13.17 -0.61 24.45
CA LEU A 386 12.12 -1.57 24.82
C LEU A 386 11.50 -2.24 23.57
N ALA A 387 11.28 -1.47 22.51
CA ALA A 387 10.82 -2.04 21.24
C ALA A 387 11.84 -3.05 20.65
N VAL A 388 13.14 -2.72 20.70
CA VAL A 388 14.21 -3.65 20.28
C VAL A 388 14.22 -4.92 21.14
N GLU A 389 14.08 -4.80 22.47
CA GLU A 389 14.05 -5.94 23.39
C GLU A 389 12.88 -6.88 23.08
N HIS A 390 11.67 -6.34 22.80
CA HIS A 390 10.52 -7.13 22.36
C HIS A 390 10.76 -7.80 21.01
N LEU A 391 11.30 -7.08 20.03
CA LEU A 391 11.61 -7.64 18.70
C LEU A 391 12.58 -8.81 18.78
N LEU A 392 13.60 -8.72 19.66
CA LEU A 392 14.60 -9.76 19.84
C LEU A 392 14.14 -10.90 20.77
N GLY A 393 12.93 -10.80 21.34
CA GLY A 393 12.43 -11.82 22.27
C GLY A 393 13.16 -11.84 23.63
N ALA A 394 13.78 -10.72 24.02
CA ALA A 394 14.37 -10.55 25.33
C ALA A 394 13.33 -10.21 26.41
N ARG A 395 12.11 -9.94 25.98
CA ARG A 395 10.92 -9.68 26.79
C ARG A 395 9.72 -10.47 26.27
#